data_62c51c4079cacd9c6d7c227cb37a6319
#
_entry.id   62c51c4079cacd9c6d7c227cb37a6319
#
_cell.length_a   1.000
_cell.length_b   1.000
_cell.length_c   1.000
_cell.angle_alpha   90.00
_cell.angle_beta   90.00
_cell.angle_gamma   90.00
#
_symmetry.space_group_name_H-M   'P 1'
#
loop_
_entity.id
_entity.type
_entity.pdbx_description
1 polymer ?
#
loop_
_entity_poly.entity_id
_entity_poly.type
_entity_poly.pdbx_seq_one_letter_code
_entity_poly.pdbx_strand_id
1 'polypeptide(L)'
;SLLAAEEMKSAIAKETRKNISGLSYRLMPSEHWNFSAFGKYYSQFVAGPMATSSTQDEYVRKTRSVNSFGYGAAGTYFILTGLQAKLSYEKAYRLPTIEEMFGDEDLEMGELSIRPENSDNINLNLSYNKTFGKHTLYVEGGVVYRNTKDYIQRNITDLSGGKQAATYINYGKVETKGFNLSIRYNFANW
;
A
#
# COMPACT_ATOMS: atom_id res chain seq x y z
N SER A 1 -4.04 -22.57 -32.82
CA SER A 1 -4.96 -23.32 -31.99
C SER A 1 -4.88 -22.86 -30.54
N LEU A 2 -5.92 -23.06 -29.78
CA LEU A 2 -5.96 -22.70 -28.35
C LEU A 2 -4.87 -23.41 -27.55
N LEU A 3 -4.59 -24.66 -27.87
CA LEU A 3 -3.55 -25.46 -27.22
C LEU A 3 -2.15 -24.86 -27.47
N ALA A 4 -1.87 -24.42 -28.69
CA ALA A 4 -0.58 -23.79 -29.00
C ALA A 4 -0.40 -22.45 -28.25
N ALA A 5 -1.47 -21.67 -28.13
CA ALA A 5 -1.43 -20.41 -27.38
C ALA A 5 -1.19 -20.64 -25.88
N GLU A 6 -1.84 -21.65 -25.30
CA GLU A 6 -1.63 -22.01 -23.90
C GLU A 6 -0.20 -22.50 -23.65
N GLU A 7 0.34 -23.31 -24.57
CA GLU A 7 1.73 -23.76 -24.49
C GLU A 7 2.71 -22.57 -24.58
N MET A 8 2.46 -21.62 -25.46
CA MET A 8 3.28 -20.41 -25.58
C MET A 8 3.22 -19.59 -24.30
N LYS A 9 2.03 -19.41 -23.72
CA LYS A 9 1.86 -18.67 -22.47
C LYS A 9 2.59 -19.34 -21.32
N SER A 10 2.48 -20.65 -21.18
CA SER A 10 3.12 -21.39 -20.10
C SER A 10 4.64 -21.50 -20.27
N ALA A 11 5.15 -21.42 -21.50
CA ALA A 11 6.59 -21.46 -21.77
C ALA A 11 7.30 -20.15 -21.39
N ILE A 12 6.56 -19.05 -21.30
CA ILE A 12 7.12 -17.74 -20.92
C ILE A 12 7.03 -17.59 -19.41
N ALA A 13 8.16 -17.60 -18.72
CA ALA A 13 8.21 -17.50 -17.28
C ALA A 13 7.83 -16.10 -16.81
N LYS A 14 7.02 -16.05 -15.76
CA LYS A 14 6.76 -14.81 -15.04
C LYS A 14 7.88 -14.55 -14.06
N GLU A 15 8.39 -13.32 -14.08
CA GLU A 15 9.48 -12.90 -13.20
C GLU A 15 9.11 -11.57 -12.55
N THR A 16 9.39 -11.44 -11.26
CA THR A 16 9.25 -10.18 -10.54
C THR A 16 10.45 -9.97 -9.64
N ARG A 17 10.98 -8.75 -9.67
CA ARG A 17 12.01 -8.30 -8.74
C ARG A 17 11.54 -7.02 -8.10
N LYS A 18 11.49 -7.01 -6.77
CA LYS A 18 11.11 -5.85 -5.99
C LYS A 18 12.26 -5.43 -5.10
N ASN A 19 12.49 -4.13 -5.06
CA ASN A 19 13.45 -3.54 -4.14
C ASN A 19 12.77 -2.35 -3.46
N ILE A 20 12.83 -2.34 -2.14
CA ILE A 20 12.33 -1.24 -1.32
C ILE A 20 13.48 -0.77 -0.45
N SER A 21 13.91 0.46 -0.67
CA SER A 21 14.97 1.10 0.10
C SER A 21 14.41 2.28 0.86
N GLY A 22 14.84 2.46 2.09
CA GLY A 22 14.32 3.55 2.94
C GLY A 22 15.43 4.26 3.68
N LEU A 23 15.17 5.53 3.96
CA LEU A 23 16.01 6.37 4.79
C LEU A 23 15.12 7.11 5.76
N SER A 24 15.51 7.14 7.04
CA SER A 24 14.79 7.87 8.06
C SER A 24 15.72 8.77 8.84
N TYR A 25 15.17 9.89 9.31
CA TYR A 25 15.87 10.87 10.09
C TYR A 25 15.02 11.29 11.28
N ARG A 26 15.61 11.39 12.45
CA ARG A 26 14.94 11.78 13.68
C ARG A 26 15.64 12.99 14.27
N LEU A 27 14.84 13.98 14.70
CA LEU A 27 15.31 15.21 15.31
C LEU A 27 14.55 15.45 16.62
N MET A 28 15.28 15.69 17.68
CA MET A 28 14.71 16.05 18.98
C MET A 28 15.28 17.41 19.42
N PRO A 29 14.67 18.54 18.95
CA PRO A 29 15.21 19.86 19.23
C PRO A 29 15.03 20.31 20.68
N SER A 30 14.12 19.70 21.43
CA SER A 30 13.90 19.99 22.85
C SER A 30 13.25 18.78 23.54
N GLU A 31 13.06 18.87 24.85
CA GLU A 31 12.36 17.85 25.63
C GLU A 31 10.88 17.73 25.27
N HIS A 32 10.31 18.75 24.63
CA HIS A 32 8.88 18.78 24.29
C HIS A 32 8.58 18.33 22.88
N TRP A 33 9.58 18.22 22.00
CA TRP A 33 9.40 17.94 20.59
C TRP A 33 10.25 16.76 20.11
N ASN A 34 9.62 15.90 19.33
CA ASN A 34 10.30 14.82 18.63
C ASN A 34 9.76 14.81 17.20
N PHE A 35 10.64 14.95 16.21
CA PHE A 35 10.29 14.94 14.80
C PHE A 35 10.99 13.78 14.10
N SER A 36 10.29 13.17 13.16
CA SER A 36 10.88 12.17 12.27
C SER A 36 10.41 12.41 10.84
N ALA A 37 11.29 12.10 9.90
CA ALA A 37 10.96 12.14 8.48
C ALA A 37 11.60 10.93 7.82
N PHE A 38 10.96 10.40 6.78
CA PHE A 38 11.48 9.27 6.05
C PHE A 38 11.14 9.35 4.58
N GLY A 39 11.97 8.69 3.77
CA GLY A 39 11.71 8.47 2.36
C GLY A 39 11.87 7.00 2.03
N LYS A 40 11.05 6.49 1.13
CA LYS A 40 11.12 5.11 0.63
C LYS A 40 11.13 5.14 -0.89
N TYR A 41 12.07 4.42 -1.46
CA TYR A 41 12.16 4.22 -2.89
C TYR A 41 11.71 2.81 -3.22
N TYR A 42 10.70 2.72 -4.10
CA TYR A 42 10.13 1.46 -4.56
C TYR A 42 10.57 1.23 -5.99
N SER A 43 11.13 0.07 -6.27
CA SER A 43 11.50 -0.35 -7.60
C SER A 43 10.95 -1.74 -7.86
N GLN A 44 10.31 -1.92 -9.01
CA GLN A 44 9.76 -3.20 -9.42
C GLN A 44 10.07 -3.44 -10.88
N PHE A 45 10.68 -4.58 -11.17
CA PHE A 45 10.83 -5.11 -12.51
C PHE A 45 9.95 -6.33 -12.64
N VAL A 46 9.16 -6.38 -13.70
CA VAL A 46 8.31 -7.53 -14.01
C VAL A 46 8.51 -7.95 -15.45
N ALA A 47 8.45 -9.25 -15.68
CA ALA A 47 8.47 -9.85 -16.99
C ALA A 47 7.47 -11.00 -17.04
N GLY A 48 6.84 -11.19 -18.16
CA GLY A 48 5.88 -12.27 -18.31
C GLY A 48 5.26 -12.29 -19.70
N PRO A 49 4.34 -13.25 -19.92
CA PRO A 49 3.64 -13.39 -21.19
C PRO A 49 2.54 -12.33 -21.32
N MET A 50 2.47 -11.72 -22.48
CA MET A 50 1.42 -10.78 -22.84
C MET A 50 0.86 -11.15 -24.20
N ALA A 51 -0.46 -11.19 -24.33
CA ALA A 51 -1.11 -11.45 -25.59
C ALA A 51 -0.85 -10.33 -26.58
N THR A 52 -0.54 -10.70 -27.83
CA THR A 52 -0.29 -9.74 -28.91
C THR A 52 -1.58 -9.23 -29.55
N SER A 53 -2.69 -9.94 -29.33
CA SER A 53 -3.98 -9.60 -29.91
C SER A 53 -5.11 -9.88 -28.92
N SER A 54 -6.28 -9.30 -29.18
CA SER A 54 -7.48 -9.52 -28.40
C SER A 54 -8.01 -10.95 -28.48
N THR A 55 -7.55 -11.74 -29.44
CA THR A 55 -7.91 -13.15 -29.59
C THR A 55 -7.09 -14.07 -28.69
N GLN A 56 -6.01 -13.56 -28.09
CA GLN A 56 -5.11 -14.32 -27.22
C GLN A 56 -4.46 -15.54 -27.92
N ASP A 57 -4.21 -15.44 -29.23
CA ASP A 57 -3.63 -16.53 -30.02
C ASP A 57 -2.11 -16.60 -29.91
N GLU A 58 -1.48 -15.47 -29.63
CA GLU A 58 -0.03 -15.38 -29.49
C GLU A 58 0.37 -14.63 -28.24
N TYR A 59 1.46 -15.08 -27.62
CA TYR A 59 2.03 -14.47 -26.44
C TYR A 59 3.49 -14.15 -26.68
N VAL A 60 3.91 -12.98 -26.23
CA VAL A 60 5.31 -12.56 -26.27
C VAL A 60 5.75 -12.15 -24.86
N ARG A 61 7.05 -12.22 -24.63
CA ARG A 61 7.61 -11.77 -23.37
C ARG A 61 7.62 -10.24 -23.34
N LYS A 62 6.95 -9.66 -22.37
CA LYS A 62 6.97 -8.23 -22.12
C LYS A 62 7.58 -7.95 -20.75
N THR A 63 8.20 -6.80 -20.62
CA THR A 63 8.81 -6.36 -19.38
C THR A 63 8.31 -4.96 -19.03
N ARG A 64 8.34 -4.66 -17.74
CA ARG A 64 8.05 -3.31 -17.26
C ARG A 64 8.83 -3.05 -15.98
N SER A 65 9.36 -1.82 -15.88
CA SER A 65 9.95 -1.30 -14.66
C SER A 65 9.08 -0.20 -14.10
N VAL A 66 8.80 -0.26 -12.81
CA VAL A 66 8.00 0.72 -12.09
C VAL A 66 8.81 1.24 -10.92
N ASN A 67 8.90 2.55 -10.80
CA ASN A 67 9.61 3.21 -9.71
C ASN A 67 8.68 4.23 -9.06
N SER A 68 8.68 4.29 -7.73
CA SER A 68 7.88 5.23 -6.98
C SER A 68 8.66 5.69 -5.75
N PHE A 69 8.38 6.91 -5.30
CA PHE A 69 9.02 7.49 -4.13
C PHE A 69 7.96 7.88 -3.12
N GLY A 70 7.94 7.18 -1.98
CA GLY A 70 7.08 7.48 -0.85
C GLY A 70 7.84 8.29 0.19
N TYR A 71 7.13 9.09 0.94
CA TYR A 71 7.73 9.92 1.98
C TYR A 71 6.73 10.15 3.10
N GLY A 72 7.25 10.58 4.24
CA GLY A 72 6.41 10.89 5.37
C GLY A 72 7.16 11.65 6.43
N ALA A 73 6.38 12.19 7.35
CA ALA A 73 6.89 12.90 8.50
C ALA A 73 5.96 12.70 9.69
N ALA A 74 6.52 12.75 10.89
CA ALA A 74 5.75 12.67 12.12
C ALA A 74 6.34 13.61 13.15
N GLY A 75 5.46 14.22 13.94
CA GLY A 75 5.85 15.06 15.06
C GLY A 75 5.13 14.62 16.32
N THR A 76 5.84 14.61 17.43
CA THR A 76 5.27 14.36 18.76
C THR A 76 5.54 15.58 19.64
N TYR A 77 4.48 16.08 20.25
CA TYR A 77 4.57 17.16 21.25
C TYR A 77 4.21 16.60 22.62
N PHE A 78 5.14 16.73 23.56
CA PHE A 78 4.95 16.33 24.95
C PHE A 78 4.37 17.52 25.70
N ILE A 79 3.04 17.50 25.89
CA ILE A 79 2.29 18.62 26.46
C ILE A 79 2.65 18.81 27.94
N LEU A 80 2.61 17.70 28.67
CA LEU A 80 3.05 17.59 30.06
C LEU A 80 3.42 16.14 30.34
N THR A 81 3.91 15.87 31.55
CA THR A 81 4.31 14.52 31.93
C THR A 81 3.15 13.54 31.75
N GLY A 82 3.36 12.54 30.89
CA GLY A 82 2.37 11.53 30.57
C GLY A 82 1.36 11.91 29.50
N LEU A 83 1.30 13.15 29.05
CA LEU A 83 0.37 13.62 28.02
C LEU A 83 1.10 14.03 26.77
N GLN A 84 0.83 13.37 25.66
CA GLN A 84 1.47 13.68 24.38
C GLN A 84 0.49 13.65 23.22
N ALA A 85 0.78 14.45 22.22
CA ALA A 85 0.06 14.47 20.95
C ALA A 85 1.02 14.12 19.81
N LYS A 86 0.58 13.28 18.89
CA LYS A 86 1.36 12.87 17.73
C LYS A 86 0.56 13.09 16.45
N LEU A 87 1.19 13.76 15.49
CA LEU A 87 0.65 13.95 14.15
C LEU A 87 1.60 13.32 13.15
N SER A 88 1.07 12.53 12.22
CA SER A 88 1.88 11.91 11.18
C SER A 88 1.21 12.02 9.82
N TYR A 89 2.03 12.11 8.80
CA TYR A 89 1.64 12.10 7.40
C TYR A 89 2.53 11.14 6.64
N GLU A 90 1.94 10.31 5.76
CA GLU A 90 2.69 9.41 4.89
C GLU A 90 2.07 9.36 3.50
N LYS A 91 2.91 9.56 2.48
CA LYS A 91 2.60 9.23 1.10
C LYS A 91 3.13 7.82 0.83
N ALA A 92 2.22 6.86 0.66
CA ALA A 92 2.55 5.46 0.48
C ALA A 92 2.12 4.96 -0.89
N TYR A 93 2.82 3.95 -1.40
CA TYR A 93 2.53 3.31 -2.68
C TYR A 93 2.36 1.81 -2.49
N ARG A 94 1.36 1.24 -3.18
CA ARG A 94 1.22 -0.20 -3.34
C ARG A 94 1.58 -0.57 -4.77
N LEU A 95 2.64 -1.32 -4.95
CA LEU A 95 3.07 -1.79 -6.26
C LEU A 95 2.08 -2.82 -6.79
N PRO A 96 1.80 -2.83 -8.12
CA PRO A 96 0.94 -3.86 -8.69
C PRO A 96 1.55 -5.25 -8.52
N THR A 97 0.68 -6.25 -8.37
CA THR A 97 1.11 -7.65 -8.36
C THR A 97 1.37 -8.14 -9.77
N ILE A 98 2.08 -9.27 -9.88
CA ILE A 98 2.36 -9.85 -11.20
C ILE A 98 1.06 -10.30 -11.88
N GLU A 99 0.07 -10.78 -11.14
CA GLU A 99 -1.24 -11.15 -11.66
C GLU A 99 -2.02 -9.93 -12.18
N GLU A 100 -1.91 -8.80 -11.51
CA GLU A 100 -2.55 -7.56 -11.97
C GLU A 100 -1.95 -7.05 -13.28
N MET A 101 -0.67 -7.33 -13.53
CA MET A 101 0.03 -6.90 -14.73
C MET A 101 -0.07 -7.90 -15.89
N PHE A 102 0.00 -9.19 -15.60
CA PHE A 102 0.04 -10.24 -16.62
C PHE A 102 -1.15 -11.19 -16.59
N GLY A 103 -2.00 -11.11 -15.54
CA GLY A 103 -3.13 -12.01 -15.38
C GLY A 103 -2.73 -13.37 -14.84
N ASP A 104 -3.69 -14.26 -14.74
CA ASP A 104 -3.48 -15.66 -14.40
C ASP A 104 -3.67 -16.56 -15.63
N GLU A 105 -3.62 -17.86 -15.42
CA GLU A 105 -3.77 -18.84 -16.52
C GLU A 105 -5.21 -19.06 -16.96
N ASP A 106 -6.19 -18.62 -16.15
CA ASP A 106 -7.60 -18.95 -16.38
C ASP A 106 -8.43 -17.76 -16.85
N LEU A 107 -8.93 -16.95 -15.92
CA LEU A 107 -9.96 -15.94 -16.18
C LEU A 107 -9.44 -14.52 -16.14
N GLU A 108 -8.24 -14.29 -15.62
CA GLU A 108 -7.70 -12.96 -15.44
C GLU A 108 -6.75 -12.60 -16.56
N MET A 109 -7.01 -11.48 -17.20
CA MET A 109 -6.08 -10.81 -18.09
C MET A 109 -5.35 -9.73 -17.32
N GLY A 110 -4.05 -9.64 -17.52
CA GLY A 110 -3.28 -8.57 -16.93
C GLY A 110 -3.40 -7.27 -17.71
N GLU A 111 -3.00 -6.20 -17.06
CA GLU A 111 -2.81 -4.89 -17.67
C GLU A 111 -1.40 -4.40 -17.33
N LEU A 112 -0.51 -4.48 -18.31
CA LEU A 112 0.90 -4.16 -18.08
C LEU A 112 1.13 -2.68 -17.73
N SER A 113 0.25 -1.80 -18.21
CA SER A 113 0.33 -0.36 -17.92
C SER A 113 -0.23 0.05 -16.58
N ILE A 114 -0.69 -0.89 -15.77
CA ILE A 114 -1.25 -0.59 -14.45
C ILE A 114 -0.21 0.14 -13.59
N ARG A 115 -0.65 1.20 -12.91
CA ARG A 115 0.22 2.02 -12.08
C ARG A 115 0.07 1.63 -10.60
N PRO A 116 1.08 1.91 -9.77
CA PRO A 116 0.92 1.71 -8.33
C PRO A 116 -0.22 2.55 -7.75
N GLU A 117 -0.98 1.97 -6.83
CA GLU A 117 -1.86 2.75 -5.99
C GLU A 117 -1.04 3.68 -5.13
N ASN A 118 -1.57 4.86 -4.85
CA ASN A 118 -0.93 5.76 -3.91
C ASN A 118 -1.94 6.27 -2.90
N SER A 119 -1.48 6.53 -1.68
CA SER A 119 -2.35 6.98 -0.61
C SER A 119 -1.68 8.07 0.20
N ASP A 120 -2.50 9.04 0.62
CA ASP A 120 -2.15 10.02 1.62
C ASP A 120 -2.76 9.56 2.95
N ASN A 121 -1.93 9.42 3.97
CA ASN A 121 -2.32 8.92 5.28
C ASN A 121 -2.00 9.96 6.34
N ILE A 122 -3.01 10.39 7.07
CA ILE A 122 -2.86 11.35 8.16
C ILE A 122 -3.38 10.70 9.44
N ASN A 123 -2.59 10.74 10.50
CA ASN A 123 -2.95 10.21 11.79
C ASN A 123 -2.69 11.26 12.87
N LEU A 124 -3.68 11.51 13.70
CA LEU A 124 -3.55 12.33 14.90
C LEU A 124 -3.89 11.48 16.10
N ASN A 125 -3.01 11.47 17.08
CA ASN A 125 -3.14 10.64 18.27
C ASN A 125 -2.84 11.46 19.51
N LEU A 126 -3.68 11.33 20.52
CA LEU A 126 -3.49 11.92 21.84
C LEU A 126 -3.44 10.79 22.86
N SER A 127 -2.40 10.74 23.68
CA SER A 127 -2.26 9.69 24.70
C SER A 127 -1.92 10.29 26.06
N TYR A 128 -2.50 9.71 27.09
CA TYR A 128 -2.29 10.08 28.46
C TYR A 128 -1.98 8.85 29.30
N ASN A 129 -0.88 8.92 30.04
CA ASN A 129 -0.46 7.85 30.93
C ASN A 129 -0.16 8.44 32.31
N LYS A 130 -0.84 7.95 33.32
CA LYS A 130 -0.63 8.42 34.69
C LYS A 130 -0.64 7.27 35.69
N THR A 131 0.34 7.27 36.57
CA THR A 131 0.40 6.38 37.74
C THR A 131 0.11 7.16 39.00
N PHE A 132 -0.84 6.71 39.76
CA PHE A 132 -1.17 7.28 41.07
C PHE A 132 -1.36 6.17 42.09
N GLY A 133 -0.45 6.09 43.08
CA GLY A 133 -0.42 4.97 44.01
C GLY A 133 -0.18 3.63 43.31
N LYS A 134 -1.09 2.69 43.53
CA LYS A 134 -1.05 1.38 42.86
C LYS A 134 -1.80 1.34 41.53
N HIS A 135 -2.34 2.46 41.11
CA HIS A 135 -3.17 2.57 39.91
C HIS A 135 -2.36 3.11 38.76
N THR A 136 -2.51 2.51 37.58
CA THR A 136 -1.98 3.04 36.34
C THR A 136 -3.13 3.18 35.34
N LEU A 137 -3.30 4.39 34.80
CA LEU A 137 -4.31 4.70 33.81
C LEU A 137 -3.64 5.10 32.52
N TYR A 138 -4.05 4.47 31.43
CA TYR A 138 -3.65 4.83 30.09
C TYR A 138 -4.89 5.10 29.25
N VAL A 139 -4.94 6.27 28.61
CA VAL A 139 -6.01 6.67 27.71
C VAL A 139 -5.39 7.12 26.41
N GLU A 140 -5.88 6.60 25.29
CA GLU A 140 -5.42 6.96 23.97
C GLU A 140 -6.61 7.17 23.06
N GLY A 141 -6.61 8.28 22.33
CA GLY A 141 -7.61 8.57 21.32
C GLY A 141 -6.94 9.07 20.05
N GLY A 142 -7.49 8.69 18.91
CA GLY A 142 -6.91 9.09 17.64
C GLY A 142 -7.91 9.16 16.53
N VAL A 143 -7.55 9.92 15.50
CA VAL A 143 -8.27 9.98 14.24
C VAL A 143 -7.32 9.62 13.11
N VAL A 144 -7.85 8.92 12.12
CA VAL A 144 -7.11 8.50 10.95
C VAL A 144 -7.87 8.95 9.71
N TYR A 145 -7.12 9.43 8.73
CA TYR A 145 -7.63 9.78 7.41
C TYR A 145 -6.74 9.16 6.36
N ARG A 146 -7.35 8.46 5.40
CA ARG A 146 -6.64 7.87 4.29
C ARG A 146 -7.36 8.18 3.00
N ASN A 147 -6.63 8.69 2.03
CA ASN A 147 -7.12 8.93 0.69
C ASN A 147 -6.27 8.14 -0.30
N THR A 148 -6.85 7.08 -0.88
CA THR A 148 -6.19 6.25 -1.87
C THR A 148 -6.59 6.68 -3.26
N LYS A 149 -5.62 6.97 -4.10
CA LYS A 149 -5.78 7.37 -5.49
C LYS A 149 -5.24 6.28 -6.42
N ASP A 150 -5.66 6.29 -7.67
CA ASP A 150 -5.28 5.30 -8.67
C ASP A 150 -5.54 3.88 -8.17
N TYR A 151 -6.68 3.70 -7.53
CA TYR A 151 -7.08 2.43 -6.94
C TYR A 151 -7.11 1.34 -8.00
N ILE A 152 -6.42 0.22 -7.75
CA ILE A 152 -6.38 -0.90 -8.69
C ILE A 152 -7.64 -1.73 -8.49
N GLN A 153 -8.52 -1.72 -9.49
CA GLN A 153 -9.78 -2.44 -9.46
C GLN A 153 -9.79 -3.54 -10.50
N ARG A 154 -10.41 -4.65 -10.13
CA ARG A 154 -10.74 -5.71 -11.05
C ARG A 154 -11.95 -5.29 -11.89
N ASN A 155 -11.83 -5.41 -13.20
CA ASN A 155 -12.87 -5.05 -14.15
C ASN A 155 -13.14 -6.22 -15.09
N ILE A 156 -14.39 -6.40 -15.47
CA ILE A 156 -14.76 -7.44 -16.44
C ILE A 156 -14.80 -6.81 -17.82
N THR A 157 -14.06 -7.41 -18.74
CA THR A 157 -14.00 -6.96 -20.13
C THR A 157 -14.48 -8.07 -21.07
N ASP A 158 -15.15 -7.67 -22.14
CA ASP A 158 -15.61 -8.59 -23.15
C ASP A 158 -14.50 -8.90 -24.15
N LEU A 159 -14.32 -10.18 -24.42
CA LEU A 159 -13.40 -10.66 -25.45
C LEU A 159 -14.17 -11.04 -26.71
N SER A 160 -13.45 -11.14 -27.83
CA SER A 160 -14.02 -11.62 -29.06
C SER A 160 -14.54 -13.05 -28.90
N GLY A 161 -15.67 -13.36 -29.52
CA GLY A 161 -16.33 -14.67 -29.40
C GLY A 161 -17.27 -14.82 -28.21
N GLY A 162 -17.70 -13.73 -27.58
CA GLY A 162 -18.64 -13.77 -26.47
C GLY A 162 -18.07 -14.18 -25.13
N LYS A 163 -16.74 -14.25 -25.02
CA LYS A 163 -16.06 -14.56 -23.77
C LYS A 163 -15.86 -13.32 -22.92
N GLN A 164 -15.83 -13.48 -21.62
CA GLN A 164 -15.50 -12.42 -20.67
C GLN A 164 -14.25 -12.79 -19.90
N ALA A 165 -13.43 -11.76 -19.60
CA ALA A 165 -12.24 -11.91 -18.79
C ALA A 165 -12.15 -10.78 -17.78
N ALA A 166 -11.54 -11.04 -16.65
CA ALA A 166 -11.22 -10.01 -15.67
C ALA A 166 -9.90 -9.36 -16.06
N THR A 167 -9.87 -8.05 -15.98
CA THR A 167 -8.65 -7.24 -16.13
C THR A 167 -8.56 -6.27 -14.96
N TYR A 168 -7.50 -5.46 -14.94
CA TYR A 168 -7.27 -4.49 -13.85
C TYR A 168 -7.11 -3.09 -14.42
N ILE A 169 -7.67 -2.12 -13.72
CA ILE A 169 -7.59 -0.71 -14.08
C ILE A 169 -7.26 0.13 -12.85
N ASN A 170 -6.58 1.24 -13.08
CA ASN A 170 -6.45 2.28 -12.07
C ASN A 170 -7.67 3.19 -12.15
N TYR A 171 -8.60 3.01 -11.26
CA TYR A 171 -9.82 3.77 -11.29
C TYR A 171 -10.27 4.16 -9.90
N GLY A 172 -10.62 5.42 -9.78
CA GLY A 172 -11.30 5.90 -8.61
C GLY A 172 -10.39 6.29 -7.47
N LYS A 173 -11.04 6.68 -6.43
CA LYS A 173 -10.50 7.26 -5.22
C LYS A 173 -11.27 6.68 -4.05
N VAL A 174 -10.56 6.25 -3.03
CA VAL A 174 -11.18 5.70 -1.82
C VAL A 174 -10.73 6.54 -0.64
N GLU A 175 -11.69 7.14 0.06
CA GLU A 175 -11.45 7.86 1.30
C GLU A 175 -11.88 7.02 2.49
N THR A 176 -11.02 6.94 3.48
CA THR A 176 -11.30 6.26 4.74
C THR A 176 -11.09 7.24 5.88
N LYS A 177 -12.08 7.34 6.76
CA LYS A 177 -12.00 8.14 7.98
C LYS A 177 -12.34 7.26 9.14
N GLY A 178 -11.57 7.37 10.20
CA GLY A 178 -11.80 6.54 11.38
C GLY A 178 -11.33 7.21 12.65
N PHE A 179 -11.79 6.70 13.76
CA PHE A 179 -11.32 7.09 15.08
C PHE A 179 -11.16 5.85 15.94
N ASN A 180 -10.28 5.96 16.92
CA ASN A 180 -10.08 4.91 17.90
C ASN A 180 -9.98 5.50 19.29
N LEU A 181 -10.44 4.74 20.27
CA LEU A 181 -10.32 5.07 21.67
C LEU A 181 -9.91 3.80 22.41
N SER A 182 -8.87 3.91 23.24
CA SER A 182 -8.38 2.82 24.04
C SER A 182 -8.18 3.31 25.47
N ILE A 183 -8.69 2.55 26.43
CA ILE A 183 -8.53 2.84 27.85
C ILE A 183 -8.02 1.57 28.51
N ARG A 184 -6.89 1.68 29.23
CA ARG A 184 -6.33 0.61 30.03
C ARG A 184 -6.18 1.06 31.48
N TYR A 185 -6.62 0.22 32.35
CA TYR A 185 -6.47 0.43 33.80
C TYR A 185 -5.78 -0.78 34.40
N ASN A 186 -4.78 -0.52 35.22
CA ASN A 186 -4.05 -1.57 35.89
C ASN A 186 -3.91 -1.24 37.37
N PHE A 187 -4.19 -2.23 38.21
CA PHE A 187 -4.01 -2.14 39.66
C PHE A 187 -2.89 -3.08 40.07
N ALA A 188 -1.81 -2.52 40.61
CA ALA A 188 -0.70 -3.32 41.14
C ALA A 188 -1.02 -3.78 42.56
N ASN A 189 -1.07 -5.09 42.75
CA ASN A 189 -1.28 -5.70 44.05
C ASN A 189 0.05 -6.28 44.51
N TRP A 190 0.67 -5.59 45.49
CA TRP A 190 1.90 -6.07 46.14
C TRP A 190 1.71 -6.48 47.59
#